data_996a518f24d1ef91b088ddea4afd6e82
#
_entry.id   996a518f24d1ef91b088ddea4afd6e82
#
_cell.length_a   1.000
_cell.length_b   1.000
_cell.length_c   1.000
_cell.angle_alpha   90.00
_cell.angle_beta   90.00
_cell.angle_gamma   90.00
#
_symmetry.space_group_name_H-M   'P 1'
#
loop_
_entity.id
_entity.type
_entity.pdbx_description
1 polymer ?
#
loop_
_entity_poly.entity_id
_entity_poly.type
_entity_poly.pdbx_seq_one_letter_code
_entity_poly.pdbx_strand_id
1 'polypeptide(L)'
;MKIGVVWRALVVAMIGLVAPAVSAWAQPAGTLLVGLVAEPVNLDPAQVTDLNSNRVGRRIVETLVTFPEESTQVVAGLAESWTISKDGLRYTFKLRRGVTFHDGTPFNAEAVKFSIERQIDPEHPFNKLGKYPFANYFFGNVKAVEVVDPATVEFVLKEPRASFLTILTSAAASIVSPTAVKKFGADYALQPVGTGPFKYASWDRGQRVVLEKNPSYWRYPVKIERVVYRPIVEGQARLTELLTGSLDLIVDVPPDFVTQVESSPKATLQKQVGAHVWYLGINNQKKPFDDKRVRQALNYAVNKEAIVRDVLKGTGSLSRGPVLPATWGADSGLKPYPYDPERAKKLLAEAGYPSGFSTTLWVPESGSGMQSPVPMSTVIQSNLKAVGVSVTLQTMEWGAYLAKLRTKEQELFALSWMAGNEDPDMVMYPLLHSSQWTPAGPNRALYKNERFDELLQQARLTTDQGKRAALYREAQRILVDDPPWIFIDHEIQTAALAKRVQGFKLHPSFDLRVETISLK
;
A
#
# COMPACT_ATOMS: atom_id res chain seq x y z
N MET A 1 89.99 -4.97 -21.57
CA MET A 1 88.84 -5.40 -22.39
C MET A 1 88.25 -6.68 -21.78
N LYS A 2 87.25 -6.65 -20.97
CA LYS A 2 86.47 -7.85 -20.56
C LYS A 2 85.04 -7.38 -20.33
N ILE A 3 84.16 -7.93 -21.15
CA ILE A 3 82.71 -7.66 -21.17
C ILE A 3 82.05 -8.53 -20.10
N GLY A 4 81.37 -7.92 -19.12
CA GLY A 4 80.63 -8.64 -18.12
C GLY A 4 79.12 -8.59 -18.45
N VAL A 5 78.55 -9.75 -18.66
CA VAL A 5 77.10 -9.95 -18.90
C VAL A 5 76.43 -10.06 -17.56
N VAL A 6 75.45 -9.11 -17.26
CA VAL A 6 74.62 -9.14 -16.08
C VAL A 6 73.31 -9.81 -16.42
N TRP A 7 73.03 -10.95 -15.82
CA TRP A 7 71.71 -11.63 -15.85
C TRP A 7 70.74 -10.94 -14.87
N ARG A 8 69.65 -10.40 -15.41
CA ARG A 8 68.48 -9.94 -14.58
C ARG A 8 67.49 -11.09 -14.49
N ALA A 9 67.36 -11.66 -13.31
CA ALA A 9 66.29 -12.59 -13.00
C ALA A 9 64.98 -11.84 -12.83
N LEU A 10 63.98 -12.15 -13.66
CA LEU A 10 62.56 -11.70 -13.48
C LEU A 10 61.90 -12.58 -12.43
N VAL A 11 61.59 -12.02 -11.27
CA VAL A 11 60.70 -12.65 -10.29
C VAL A 11 59.25 -12.28 -10.68
N VAL A 12 58.51 -13.24 -11.22
CA VAL A 12 57.08 -13.12 -11.46
C VAL A 12 56.37 -13.42 -10.14
N ALA A 13 55.92 -12.36 -9.46
CA ALA A 13 55.05 -12.50 -8.28
C ALA A 13 53.64 -12.89 -8.74
N MET A 14 53.25 -14.15 -8.54
CA MET A 14 51.85 -14.58 -8.65
C MET A 14 51.07 -13.98 -7.49
N ILE A 15 50.33 -12.89 -7.76
CA ILE A 15 49.29 -12.38 -6.84
C ILE A 15 48.09 -13.32 -7.02
N GLY A 16 47.94 -14.27 -6.10
CA GLY A 16 46.75 -15.09 -6.01
C GLY A 16 45.56 -14.20 -5.60
N LEU A 17 44.63 -13.95 -6.52
CA LEU A 17 43.32 -13.39 -6.22
C LEU A 17 42.58 -14.39 -5.31
N VAL A 18 42.63 -14.18 -3.99
CA VAL A 18 41.71 -14.80 -3.05
C VAL A 18 40.38 -14.06 -3.20
N ALA A 19 39.51 -14.54 -4.09
CA ALA A 19 38.12 -14.13 -4.09
C ALA A 19 37.53 -14.51 -2.73
N PRO A 20 36.91 -13.59 -2.00
CA PRO A 20 36.22 -13.96 -0.77
C PRO A 20 35.12 -14.96 -1.14
N ALA A 21 35.26 -16.20 -0.68
CA ALA A 21 34.18 -17.17 -0.73
C ALA A 21 33.03 -16.58 0.07
N VAL A 22 32.02 -16.03 -0.62
CA VAL A 22 30.74 -15.69 -0.03
C VAL A 22 30.19 -17.03 0.48
N SER A 23 30.36 -17.28 1.77
CA SER A 23 29.79 -18.45 2.43
C SER A 23 28.29 -18.40 2.18
N ALA A 24 27.80 -19.24 1.26
CA ALA A 24 26.38 -19.51 1.14
C ALA A 24 25.94 -20.09 2.49
N TRP A 25 25.38 -19.24 3.32
CA TRP A 25 24.82 -19.67 4.61
C TRP A 25 23.70 -20.63 4.27
N ALA A 26 23.94 -21.93 4.56
CA ALA A 26 22.90 -22.93 4.42
C ALA A 26 21.72 -22.49 5.29
N GLN A 27 20.65 -22.06 4.65
CA GLN A 27 19.45 -21.60 5.37
C GLN A 27 18.85 -22.79 6.13
N PRO A 28 18.42 -22.59 7.38
CA PRO A 28 17.73 -23.65 8.13
C PRO A 28 16.58 -24.22 7.31
N ALA A 29 16.36 -25.53 7.39
CA ALA A 29 15.23 -26.17 6.72
C ALA A 29 13.92 -25.46 7.12
N GLY A 30 12.98 -25.32 6.18
CA GLY A 30 11.73 -24.61 6.42
C GLY A 30 11.80 -23.08 6.38
N THR A 31 12.90 -22.50 5.87
CA THR A 31 13.03 -21.04 5.67
C THR A 31 12.47 -20.63 4.31
N LEU A 32 11.56 -19.64 4.32
CA LEU A 32 11.05 -18.95 3.13
C LEU A 32 11.80 -17.63 2.91
N LEU A 33 12.37 -17.44 1.73
CA LEU A 33 13.11 -16.25 1.32
C LEU A 33 12.25 -15.37 0.42
N VAL A 34 11.92 -14.15 0.88
CA VAL A 34 11.01 -13.22 0.20
C VAL A 34 11.75 -11.97 -0.23
N GLY A 35 11.74 -11.66 -1.52
CA GLY A 35 12.26 -10.41 -2.08
C GLY A 35 11.20 -9.32 -2.08
N LEU A 36 11.46 -8.21 -1.37
CA LEU A 36 10.63 -6.99 -1.35
C LEU A 36 11.24 -5.92 -2.23
N VAL A 37 10.41 -5.01 -2.75
CA VAL A 37 10.86 -3.88 -3.60
C VAL A 37 11.53 -2.75 -2.82
N ALA A 38 11.29 -2.67 -1.52
CA ALA A 38 11.93 -1.71 -0.62
C ALA A 38 11.96 -2.25 0.81
N GLU A 39 12.81 -1.66 1.65
CA GLU A 39 12.86 -1.96 3.07
C GLU A 39 11.58 -1.46 3.77
N PRO A 40 11.03 -2.20 4.76
CA PRO A 40 10.03 -1.67 5.67
C PRO A 40 10.53 -0.40 6.39
N VAL A 41 9.66 0.58 6.57
CA VAL A 41 10.02 1.83 7.27
C VAL A 41 9.97 1.63 8.78
N ASN A 42 8.89 1.01 9.27
CA ASN A 42 8.71 0.57 10.65
C ASN A 42 7.68 -0.55 10.72
N LEU A 43 7.51 -1.18 11.89
CA LEU A 43 6.61 -2.31 12.08
C LEU A 43 5.54 -2.07 13.17
N ASP A 44 5.43 -0.86 13.74
CA ASP A 44 4.27 -0.49 14.55
C ASP A 44 3.05 -0.28 13.64
N PRO A 45 2.02 -1.14 13.71
CA PRO A 45 0.90 -1.12 12.78
C PRO A 45 0.13 0.21 12.79
N ALA A 46 0.17 0.96 13.88
CA ALA A 46 -0.48 2.26 14.01
C ALA A 46 0.28 3.40 13.27
N GLN A 47 1.56 3.19 12.98
CA GLN A 47 2.43 4.18 12.34
C GLN A 47 2.71 3.89 10.87
N VAL A 48 2.41 2.67 10.41
CA VAL A 48 2.71 2.19 9.05
C VAL A 48 1.86 2.92 8.01
N THR A 49 2.54 3.41 6.95
CA THR A 49 1.90 4.08 5.81
C THR A 49 2.27 3.48 4.46
N ASP A 50 3.08 2.43 4.45
CA ASP A 50 3.58 1.78 3.23
C ASP A 50 3.27 0.27 3.19
N LEU A 51 3.23 -0.27 1.98
CA LEU A 51 2.85 -1.66 1.74
C LEU A 51 3.90 -2.66 2.23
N ASN A 52 5.21 -2.35 2.13
CA ASN A 52 6.26 -3.30 2.52
C ASN A 52 6.30 -3.47 4.04
N SER A 53 6.13 -2.38 4.81
CA SER A 53 5.94 -2.45 6.27
C SER A 53 4.71 -3.26 6.65
N ASN A 54 3.58 -3.08 5.94
CA ASN A 54 2.36 -3.85 6.12
C ASN A 54 2.56 -5.34 5.83
N ARG A 55 3.23 -5.69 4.72
CA ARG A 55 3.50 -7.08 4.31
C ARG A 55 4.24 -7.87 5.38
N VAL A 56 5.18 -7.22 6.07
CA VAL A 56 5.93 -7.83 7.19
C VAL A 56 5.13 -7.77 8.49
N GLY A 57 4.65 -6.59 8.88
CA GLY A 57 4.02 -6.36 10.18
C GLY A 57 2.76 -7.20 10.41
N ARG A 58 1.92 -7.37 9.39
CA ARG A 58 0.69 -8.18 9.48
C ARG A 58 0.93 -9.68 9.69
N ARG A 59 2.16 -10.16 9.60
CA ARG A 59 2.52 -11.52 10.01
C ARG A 59 2.71 -11.64 11.52
N ILE A 60 2.92 -10.47 12.19
CA ILE A 60 3.22 -10.39 13.63
C ILE A 60 1.96 -10.01 14.42
N VAL A 61 1.13 -9.11 13.89
CA VAL A 61 -0.05 -8.56 14.57
C VAL A 61 -1.34 -8.93 13.83
N GLU A 62 -2.45 -9.01 14.56
CA GLU A 62 -3.77 -9.34 14.01
C GLU A 62 -4.83 -8.33 14.44
N THR A 63 -5.98 -8.38 13.78
CA THR A 63 -7.13 -7.48 13.97
C THR A 63 -8.35 -8.23 14.54
N LEU A 64 -9.33 -7.51 15.09
CA LEU A 64 -10.58 -8.11 15.59
C LEU A 64 -11.35 -8.83 14.51
N VAL A 65 -11.41 -8.25 13.33
CA VAL A 65 -12.03 -8.81 12.13
C VAL A 65 -11.00 -8.81 10.99
N THR A 66 -11.12 -9.72 10.05
CA THR A 66 -10.15 -9.93 8.97
C THR A 66 -10.87 -10.28 7.66
N PHE A 67 -10.11 -10.68 6.64
CA PHE A 67 -10.63 -11.19 5.37
C PHE A 67 -10.33 -12.69 5.23
N PRO A 68 -11.15 -13.47 4.51
CA PRO A 68 -10.79 -14.83 4.09
C PRO A 68 -9.65 -14.81 3.05
N GLU A 69 -9.24 -15.97 2.53
CA GLU A 69 -8.08 -16.06 1.64
C GLU A 69 -8.27 -15.40 0.26
N GLU A 70 -9.49 -15.34 -0.24
CA GLU A 70 -9.75 -14.99 -1.64
C GLU A 70 -10.67 -13.77 -1.82
N SER A 71 -11.11 -13.13 -0.73
CA SER A 71 -12.03 -12.00 -0.82
C SER A 71 -11.76 -10.94 0.26
N THR A 72 -12.40 -9.78 0.10
CA THR A 72 -12.38 -8.69 1.07
C THR A 72 -13.66 -8.59 1.90
N GLN A 73 -14.44 -9.68 1.97
CA GLN A 73 -15.56 -9.78 2.88
C GLN A 73 -15.07 -9.84 4.33
N VAL A 74 -15.65 -9.05 5.21
CA VAL A 74 -15.26 -9.03 6.63
C VAL A 74 -15.70 -10.31 7.33
N VAL A 75 -14.75 -11.00 7.97
CA VAL A 75 -14.97 -12.22 8.74
C VAL A 75 -14.32 -12.12 10.13
N ALA A 76 -14.65 -13.06 11.02
CA ALA A 76 -14.07 -13.17 12.35
C ALA A 76 -12.53 -13.31 12.34
N GLY A 77 -11.88 -12.51 13.17
CA GLY A 77 -10.46 -12.55 13.46
C GLY A 77 -10.20 -12.88 14.94
N LEU A 78 -9.61 -11.95 15.69
CA LEU A 78 -9.46 -12.05 17.14
C LEU A 78 -10.80 -11.93 17.87
N ALA A 79 -11.85 -11.37 17.26
CA ALA A 79 -13.22 -11.49 17.69
C ALA A 79 -13.87 -12.74 17.07
N GLU A 80 -14.66 -13.46 17.85
CA GLU A 80 -15.47 -14.60 17.40
C GLU A 80 -16.75 -14.14 16.70
N SER A 81 -17.33 -13.05 17.21
CA SER A 81 -18.58 -12.47 16.72
C SER A 81 -18.70 -11.00 17.13
N TRP A 82 -19.65 -10.31 16.52
CA TRP A 82 -20.00 -8.94 16.89
C TRP A 82 -21.48 -8.67 16.70
N THR A 83 -21.98 -7.65 17.37
CA THR A 83 -23.31 -7.09 17.17
C THR A 83 -23.21 -5.59 16.96
N ILE A 84 -24.15 -5.06 16.17
CA ILE A 84 -24.27 -3.63 15.90
C ILE A 84 -25.62 -3.17 16.42
N SER A 85 -25.65 -2.09 17.20
CA SER A 85 -26.90 -1.49 17.67
C SER A 85 -27.74 -0.96 16.50
N LYS A 86 -29.05 -0.85 16.69
CA LYS A 86 -29.99 -0.41 15.63
C LYS A 86 -29.68 1.01 15.11
N ASP A 87 -29.13 1.86 15.95
CA ASP A 87 -28.71 3.22 15.61
C ASP A 87 -27.34 3.28 14.94
N GLY A 88 -26.62 2.14 14.83
CA GLY A 88 -25.29 2.05 14.22
C GLY A 88 -24.17 2.70 15.05
N LEU A 89 -24.43 3.05 16.33
CA LEU A 89 -23.48 3.75 17.17
C LEU A 89 -22.64 2.85 18.06
N ARG A 90 -23.06 1.60 18.31
CA ARG A 90 -22.38 0.67 19.20
C ARG A 90 -22.04 -0.61 18.46
N TYR A 91 -20.77 -1.02 18.55
CA TYR A 91 -20.22 -2.26 17.99
C TYR A 91 -19.64 -3.07 19.12
N THR A 92 -20.34 -4.12 19.55
CA THR A 92 -19.92 -5.00 20.65
C THR A 92 -19.28 -6.26 20.09
N PHE A 93 -18.02 -6.52 20.43
CA PHE A 93 -17.24 -7.67 19.98
C PHE A 93 -17.06 -8.68 21.11
N LYS A 94 -17.31 -9.97 20.82
CA LYS A 94 -16.93 -11.10 21.66
C LYS A 94 -15.56 -11.60 21.24
N LEU A 95 -14.60 -11.54 22.16
CA LEU A 95 -13.21 -11.84 21.90
C LEU A 95 -12.91 -13.34 22.10
N ARG A 96 -11.96 -13.87 21.31
CA ARG A 96 -11.47 -15.23 21.48
C ARG A 96 -10.76 -15.38 22.81
N ARG A 97 -11.05 -16.48 23.51
CA ARG A 97 -10.37 -16.84 24.77
C ARG A 97 -9.13 -17.68 24.48
N GLY A 98 -8.15 -17.63 25.39
CA GLY A 98 -6.93 -18.44 25.32
C GLY A 98 -5.91 -17.97 24.28
N VAL A 99 -6.13 -16.86 23.58
CA VAL A 99 -5.13 -16.24 22.71
C VAL A 99 -4.09 -15.52 23.56
N THR A 100 -2.80 -15.72 23.24
CA THR A 100 -1.69 -15.04 23.90
C THR A 100 -0.86 -14.25 22.89
N PHE A 101 -0.30 -13.15 23.36
CA PHE A 101 0.73 -12.42 22.62
C PHE A 101 2.04 -13.22 22.59
N HIS A 102 2.95 -12.87 21.70
CA HIS A 102 4.26 -13.52 21.55
C HIS A 102 5.13 -13.45 22.81
N ASP A 103 4.87 -12.47 23.68
CA ASP A 103 5.53 -12.31 24.99
C ASP A 103 4.87 -13.14 26.12
N GLY A 104 3.86 -13.95 25.78
CA GLY A 104 3.14 -14.81 26.73
C GLY A 104 2.01 -14.12 27.49
N THR A 105 1.84 -12.80 27.34
CA THR A 105 0.73 -12.08 28.00
C THR A 105 -0.61 -12.36 27.29
N PRO A 106 -1.74 -12.36 28.04
CA PRO A 106 -3.04 -12.70 27.46
C PRO A 106 -3.59 -11.58 26.56
N PHE A 107 -4.20 -11.96 25.44
CA PHE A 107 -5.07 -11.09 24.66
C PHE A 107 -6.43 -10.94 25.36
N ASN A 108 -6.90 -9.71 25.52
CA ASN A 108 -8.17 -9.38 26.19
C ASN A 108 -8.70 -8.01 25.73
N ALA A 109 -9.85 -7.59 26.27
CA ALA A 109 -10.52 -6.34 25.95
C ALA A 109 -9.67 -5.10 26.32
N GLU A 110 -8.86 -5.17 27.39
CA GLU A 110 -7.95 -4.08 27.76
C GLU A 110 -6.85 -3.86 26.71
N ALA A 111 -6.35 -4.93 26.10
CA ALA A 111 -5.36 -4.83 25.02
C ALA A 111 -5.99 -4.18 23.76
N VAL A 112 -7.27 -4.44 23.49
CA VAL A 112 -7.99 -3.78 22.38
C VAL A 112 -8.13 -2.29 22.67
N LYS A 113 -8.65 -1.93 23.85
CA LYS A 113 -8.78 -0.54 24.29
C LYS A 113 -7.43 0.20 24.19
N PHE A 114 -6.39 -0.35 24.77
CA PHE A 114 -5.04 0.21 24.72
C PHE A 114 -4.55 0.46 23.30
N SER A 115 -4.73 -0.52 22.40
CA SER A 115 -4.22 -0.44 21.02
C SER A 115 -4.87 0.67 20.21
N ILE A 116 -6.14 0.98 20.47
CA ILE A 116 -6.88 2.03 19.78
C ILE A 116 -6.65 3.38 20.47
N GLU A 117 -6.82 3.46 21.80
CA GLU A 117 -6.75 4.73 22.53
C GLU A 117 -5.36 5.36 22.48
N ARG A 118 -4.26 4.57 22.46
CA ARG A 118 -2.92 5.14 22.27
C ARG A 118 -2.75 5.96 20.99
N GLN A 119 -3.63 5.77 19.99
CA GLN A 119 -3.60 6.47 18.73
C GLN A 119 -4.44 7.75 18.73
N ILE A 120 -5.56 7.76 19.46
CA ILE A 120 -6.59 8.81 19.36
C ILE A 120 -6.73 9.68 20.61
N ASP A 121 -6.29 9.22 21.77
CA ASP A 121 -6.34 9.96 23.00
C ASP A 121 -4.99 10.68 23.26
N PRO A 122 -4.95 12.03 23.17
CA PRO A 122 -3.74 12.79 23.43
C PRO A 122 -3.20 12.64 24.86
N GLU A 123 -4.05 12.29 25.81
CA GLU A 123 -3.69 12.09 27.22
C GLU A 123 -3.20 10.67 27.50
N HIS A 124 -3.37 9.76 26.55
CA HIS A 124 -2.86 8.40 26.72
C HIS A 124 -1.34 8.40 26.84
N PRO A 125 -0.73 7.75 27.88
CA PRO A 125 0.72 7.84 28.18
C PRO A 125 1.63 7.47 26.99
N PHE A 126 1.13 6.64 26.07
CA PHE A 126 1.86 6.14 24.91
C PHE A 126 1.43 6.79 23.59
N ASN A 127 0.63 7.85 23.61
CA ASN A 127 0.24 8.59 22.41
C ASN A 127 1.45 9.28 21.75
N LYS A 128 2.39 9.79 22.56
CA LYS A 128 3.56 10.54 22.09
C LYS A 128 4.72 9.65 21.57
N LEU A 129 4.58 8.32 21.58
CA LEU A 129 5.62 7.40 21.08
C LEU A 129 5.85 7.49 19.56
N GLY A 130 4.90 8.01 18.81
CA GLY A 130 5.02 8.14 17.37
C GLY A 130 3.96 9.04 16.75
N LYS A 131 3.99 9.11 15.42
CA LYS A 131 2.95 9.76 14.62
C LYS A 131 1.98 8.68 14.12
N TYR A 132 0.69 8.93 14.28
CA TYR A 132 -0.37 8.04 13.84
C TYR A 132 -1.15 8.65 12.66
N PRO A 133 -0.62 8.53 11.43
CA PRO A 133 -1.10 9.30 10.27
C PRO A 133 -2.56 9.04 9.92
N PHE A 134 -3.03 7.83 10.20
CA PHE A 134 -4.39 7.40 9.88
C PHE A 134 -5.35 7.39 11.07
N ALA A 135 -4.89 7.74 12.29
CA ALA A 135 -5.71 7.65 13.48
C ALA A 135 -7.02 8.46 13.38
N ASN A 136 -6.92 9.73 12.95
CA ASN A 136 -8.09 10.57 12.79
C ASN A 136 -9.04 10.05 11.68
N TYR A 137 -8.51 9.60 10.56
CA TYR A 137 -9.32 9.07 9.47
C TYR A 137 -10.04 7.78 9.87
N PHE A 138 -9.34 6.83 10.49
CA PHE A 138 -9.92 5.54 10.87
C PHE A 138 -10.77 5.63 12.13
N PHE A 139 -10.27 6.30 13.17
CA PHE A 139 -10.85 6.25 14.52
C PHE A 139 -11.33 7.60 15.04
N GLY A 140 -11.21 8.69 14.28
CA GLY A 140 -11.68 10.02 14.71
C GLY A 140 -13.18 10.08 15.04
N ASN A 141 -13.98 9.13 14.52
CA ASN A 141 -15.39 8.92 14.84
C ASN A 141 -15.62 8.06 16.10
N VAL A 142 -14.58 7.43 16.67
CA VAL A 142 -14.70 6.67 17.91
C VAL A 142 -14.80 7.66 19.07
N LYS A 143 -15.89 7.53 19.85
CA LYS A 143 -16.13 8.31 21.07
C LYS A 143 -15.48 7.66 22.28
N ALA A 144 -15.58 6.32 22.36
CA ALA A 144 -15.00 5.53 23.45
C ALA A 144 -14.75 4.09 23.01
N VAL A 145 -13.79 3.43 23.67
CA VAL A 145 -13.61 1.97 23.64
C VAL A 145 -13.85 1.47 25.06
N GLU A 146 -14.96 0.78 25.26
CA GLU A 146 -15.43 0.36 26.58
C GLU A 146 -15.13 -1.12 26.81
N VAL A 147 -14.50 -1.45 27.93
CA VAL A 147 -14.27 -2.83 28.39
C VAL A 147 -15.50 -3.26 29.17
N VAL A 148 -16.30 -4.14 28.59
CA VAL A 148 -17.52 -4.67 29.24
C VAL A 148 -17.13 -5.80 30.22
N ASP A 149 -16.28 -6.70 29.76
CA ASP A 149 -15.63 -7.76 30.53
C ASP A 149 -14.31 -8.17 29.84
N PRO A 150 -13.45 -9.02 30.41
CA PRO A 150 -12.18 -9.37 29.80
C PRO A 150 -12.25 -9.97 28.38
N ALA A 151 -13.41 -10.53 27.99
CA ALA A 151 -13.66 -11.11 26.68
C ALA A 151 -14.70 -10.34 25.85
N THR A 152 -15.07 -9.12 26.26
CA THR A 152 -16.08 -8.31 25.55
C THR A 152 -15.65 -6.85 25.53
N VAL A 153 -15.51 -6.29 24.33
CA VAL A 153 -15.20 -4.87 24.12
C VAL A 153 -16.28 -4.22 23.26
N GLU A 154 -16.63 -2.97 23.59
CA GLU A 154 -17.58 -2.17 22.83
C GLU A 154 -16.93 -0.89 22.31
N PHE A 155 -17.09 -0.64 21.00
CA PHE A 155 -16.78 0.65 20.39
C PHE A 155 -18.04 1.50 20.35
N VAL A 156 -17.97 2.70 20.91
CA VAL A 156 -19.02 3.70 20.83
C VAL A 156 -18.60 4.76 19.81
N LEU A 157 -19.41 4.99 18.80
CA LEU A 157 -19.17 5.99 17.76
C LEU A 157 -19.89 7.31 18.08
N LYS A 158 -19.37 8.42 17.55
CA LYS A 158 -20.00 9.76 17.62
C LYS A 158 -21.19 9.86 16.68
N GLU A 159 -21.11 9.21 15.52
CA GLU A 159 -22.14 9.11 14.49
C GLU A 159 -22.06 7.74 13.81
N PRO A 160 -23.13 7.23 13.18
CA PRO A 160 -23.06 5.96 12.45
C PRO A 160 -21.99 5.99 11.36
N ARG A 161 -21.29 4.88 11.18
CA ARG A 161 -20.30 4.73 10.11
C ARG A 161 -20.35 3.35 9.49
N ALA A 162 -20.94 3.25 8.30
CA ALA A 162 -21.17 1.98 7.63
C ALA A 162 -19.86 1.22 7.30
N SER A 163 -18.76 1.94 7.03
CA SER A 163 -17.44 1.35 6.77
C SER A 163 -16.66 0.94 8.03
N PHE A 164 -17.24 1.06 9.25
CA PHE A 164 -16.45 0.88 10.48
C PHE A 164 -15.89 -0.53 10.64
N LEU A 165 -16.66 -1.59 10.32
CA LEU A 165 -16.15 -2.96 10.35
C LEU A 165 -14.98 -3.17 9.36
N THR A 166 -15.09 -2.58 8.18
CA THR A 166 -14.04 -2.65 7.17
C THR A 166 -12.76 -1.92 7.63
N ILE A 167 -12.92 -0.79 8.32
CA ILE A 167 -11.80 -0.06 8.93
C ILE A 167 -11.06 -0.93 9.95
N LEU A 168 -11.78 -1.73 10.73
CA LEU A 168 -11.19 -2.64 11.72
C LEU A 168 -10.39 -3.79 11.10
N THR A 169 -10.36 -3.95 9.78
CA THR A 169 -9.43 -4.86 9.08
C THR A 169 -8.10 -4.20 8.72
N SER A 170 -7.97 -2.88 8.88
CA SER A 170 -6.75 -2.13 8.53
C SER A 170 -5.60 -2.44 9.48
N ALA A 171 -4.36 -2.22 9.03
CA ALA A 171 -3.18 -2.42 9.87
C ALA A 171 -3.25 -1.57 11.16
N ALA A 172 -3.73 -0.33 11.09
CA ALA A 172 -3.86 0.55 12.25
C ALA A 172 -4.82 0.02 13.32
N ALA A 173 -5.73 -0.89 12.95
CA ALA A 173 -6.65 -1.57 13.88
C ALA A 173 -6.07 -2.84 14.51
N SER A 174 -4.81 -3.18 14.22
CA SER A 174 -4.15 -4.36 14.81
C SER A 174 -3.95 -4.19 16.31
N ILE A 175 -4.11 -5.30 17.02
CA ILE A 175 -3.95 -5.35 18.47
C ILE A 175 -2.52 -5.69 18.81
N VAL A 176 -1.90 -4.85 19.62
CA VAL A 176 -0.51 -4.95 20.07
C VAL A 176 -0.43 -5.36 21.53
N SER A 177 0.68 -5.99 21.96
CA SER A 177 0.92 -6.26 23.38
C SER A 177 1.12 -4.95 24.16
N PRO A 178 0.24 -4.60 25.12
CA PRO A 178 0.46 -3.44 25.97
C PRO A 178 1.76 -3.55 26.78
N THR A 179 2.13 -4.77 27.21
CA THR A 179 3.36 -5.06 27.94
C THR A 179 4.59 -4.74 27.11
N ALA A 180 4.60 -5.14 25.82
CA ALA A 180 5.69 -4.85 24.92
C ALA A 180 5.81 -3.36 24.60
N VAL A 181 4.68 -2.67 24.36
CA VAL A 181 4.68 -1.20 24.12
C VAL A 181 5.22 -0.47 25.35
N LYS A 182 4.82 -0.85 26.55
CA LYS A 182 5.34 -0.29 27.83
C LYS A 182 6.82 -0.54 28.00
N LYS A 183 7.31 -1.73 27.62
CA LYS A 183 8.71 -2.13 27.76
C LYS A 183 9.62 -1.43 26.76
N PHE A 184 9.22 -1.36 25.50
CA PHE A 184 10.08 -0.89 24.41
C PHE A 184 9.87 0.60 24.06
N GLY A 185 8.77 1.19 24.47
CA GLY A 185 8.48 2.60 24.13
C GLY A 185 8.50 2.84 22.62
N ALA A 186 9.28 3.81 22.18
CA ALA A 186 9.43 4.14 20.77
C ALA A 186 10.05 3.01 19.93
N ASP A 187 10.90 2.17 20.54
CA ASP A 187 11.55 1.04 19.88
C ASP A 187 10.57 -0.11 19.59
N TYR A 188 9.32 -0.04 20.06
CA TYR A 188 8.28 -0.99 19.68
C TYR A 188 8.10 -1.06 18.16
N ALA A 189 8.30 0.05 17.46
CA ALA A 189 8.26 0.12 15.99
C ALA A 189 9.32 -0.76 15.30
N LEU A 190 10.37 -1.17 16.02
CA LEU A 190 11.46 -2.03 15.55
C LEU A 190 11.36 -3.46 16.09
N GLN A 191 10.57 -3.68 17.14
CA GLN A 191 10.45 -4.95 17.86
C GLN A 191 8.98 -5.26 18.19
N PRO A 192 8.11 -5.35 17.19
CA PRO A 192 6.67 -5.53 17.41
C PRO A 192 6.36 -6.89 18.06
N VAL A 193 5.36 -6.88 18.92
CA VAL A 193 4.83 -8.06 19.61
C VAL A 193 3.31 -8.10 19.42
N GLY A 194 2.82 -9.16 18.80
CA GLY A 194 1.41 -9.39 18.51
C GLY A 194 0.98 -10.81 18.80
N THR A 195 -0.12 -11.23 18.16
CA THR A 195 -0.73 -12.57 18.29
C THR A 195 -0.55 -13.43 17.04
N GLY A 196 0.11 -12.89 16.01
CA GLY A 196 0.16 -13.45 14.66
C GLY A 196 0.90 -14.77 14.51
N PRO A 197 0.89 -15.32 13.28
CA PRO A 197 1.50 -16.60 12.94
C PRO A 197 3.03 -16.62 13.06
N PHE A 198 3.67 -15.45 13.03
CA PHE A 198 5.12 -15.30 13.17
C PHE A 198 5.47 -14.28 14.24
N LYS A 199 6.60 -14.52 14.92
CA LYS A 199 7.23 -13.63 15.91
C LYS A 199 8.35 -12.85 15.25
N TYR A 200 8.55 -11.61 15.65
CA TYR A 200 9.74 -10.86 15.29
C TYR A 200 11.00 -11.52 15.88
N ALA A 201 12.02 -11.72 15.06
CA ALA A 201 13.31 -12.27 15.48
C ALA A 201 14.44 -11.25 15.38
N SER A 202 14.64 -10.64 14.18
CA SER A 202 15.67 -9.62 13.99
C SER A 202 15.36 -8.71 12.79
N TRP A 203 16.01 -7.56 12.79
CA TRP A 203 16.02 -6.62 11.67
C TRP A 203 17.43 -6.06 11.44
N ASP A 204 18.11 -6.59 10.44
CA ASP A 204 19.39 -6.07 9.96
C ASP A 204 19.09 -5.01 8.90
N ARG A 205 19.19 -3.71 9.28
CA ARG A 205 18.81 -2.58 8.43
C ARG A 205 19.52 -2.63 7.06
N GLY A 206 18.77 -2.38 6.00
CA GLY A 206 19.24 -2.44 4.61
C GLY A 206 19.49 -3.87 4.08
N GLN A 207 19.37 -4.90 4.93
CA GLN A 207 19.70 -6.27 4.53
C GLN A 207 18.50 -7.22 4.62
N ARG A 208 17.85 -7.33 5.80
CA ARG A 208 16.75 -8.28 6.01
C ARG A 208 15.95 -8.04 7.27
N VAL A 209 14.69 -8.47 7.24
CA VAL A 209 13.86 -8.72 8.44
C VAL A 209 13.64 -10.21 8.56
N VAL A 210 13.81 -10.76 9.75
CA VAL A 210 13.63 -12.19 10.05
C VAL A 210 12.45 -12.35 11.01
N LEU A 211 11.52 -13.21 10.62
CA LEU A 211 10.42 -13.65 11.46
C LEU A 211 10.55 -15.15 11.70
N GLU A 212 10.22 -15.60 12.92
CA GLU A 212 10.17 -17.01 13.31
C GLU A 212 8.74 -17.45 13.56
N LYS A 213 8.47 -18.72 13.30
CA LYS A 213 7.17 -19.34 13.55
C LYS A 213 6.70 -19.11 14.99
N ASN A 214 5.42 -18.78 15.13
CA ASN A 214 4.73 -18.84 16.42
C ASN A 214 4.18 -20.26 16.63
N PRO A 215 4.82 -21.13 17.44
CA PRO A 215 4.34 -22.50 17.64
C PRO A 215 3.00 -22.57 18.36
N SER A 216 2.61 -21.49 19.06
CA SER A 216 1.35 -21.37 19.79
C SER A 216 0.31 -20.57 19.01
N TYR A 217 0.44 -20.45 17.67
CA TYR A 217 -0.53 -19.72 16.87
C TYR A 217 -1.92 -20.35 16.98
N TRP A 218 -2.88 -19.57 17.38
CA TRP A 218 -4.21 -20.02 17.79
C TRP A 218 -5.11 -20.51 16.65
N ARG A 219 -4.87 -20.06 15.39
CA ARG A 219 -5.83 -20.26 14.30
C ARG A 219 -5.60 -21.58 13.55
N TYR A 220 -4.36 -21.88 13.19
CA TYR A 220 -3.94 -23.09 12.45
C TYR A 220 -2.43 -23.31 12.57
N PRO A 221 -1.94 -24.53 12.35
CA PRO A 221 -0.51 -24.79 12.38
C PRO A 221 0.20 -24.17 11.16
N VAL A 222 1.22 -23.35 11.43
CA VAL A 222 2.10 -22.78 10.40
C VAL A 222 3.12 -23.83 9.97
N LYS A 223 3.35 -23.98 8.65
CA LYS A 223 4.26 -25.02 8.12
C LYS A 223 5.69 -24.54 7.90
N ILE A 224 5.90 -23.23 7.78
CA ILE A 224 7.20 -22.60 7.60
C ILE A 224 7.79 -22.29 8.99
N GLU A 225 9.08 -22.57 9.18
CA GLU A 225 9.76 -22.30 10.46
C GLU A 225 10.26 -20.85 10.55
N ARG A 226 10.63 -20.26 9.40
CA ARG A 226 11.20 -18.91 9.34
C ARG A 226 10.83 -18.22 8.02
N VAL A 227 10.62 -16.91 8.09
CA VAL A 227 10.50 -16.04 6.90
C VAL A 227 11.58 -14.99 6.95
N VAL A 228 12.32 -14.83 5.86
CA VAL A 228 13.35 -13.81 5.71
C VAL A 228 12.92 -12.87 4.58
N TYR A 229 12.64 -11.63 4.90
CA TYR A 229 12.32 -10.58 3.94
C TYR A 229 13.59 -9.82 3.59
N ARG A 230 13.93 -9.76 2.31
CA ARG A 230 15.11 -9.06 1.80
C ARG A 230 14.69 -7.90 0.90
N PRO A 231 15.03 -6.65 1.23
CA PRO A 231 14.81 -5.52 0.34
C PRO A 231 15.82 -5.59 -0.81
N ILE A 232 15.33 -5.71 -2.03
CA ILE A 232 16.13 -5.70 -3.26
C ILE A 232 15.42 -4.77 -4.24
N VAL A 233 15.87 -3.52 -4.30
CA VAL A 233 15.19 -2.44 -5.04
C VAL A 233 15.20 -2.72 -6.54
N GLU A 234 16.31 -3.24 -7.05
CA GLU A 234 16.51 -3.48 -8.48
C GLU A 234 15.75 -4.75 -8.92
N GLY A 235 14.81 -4.59 -9.87
CA GLY A 235 13.89 -5.66 -10.29
C GLY A 235 14.56 -6.83 -10.99
N GLN A 236 15.59 -6.57 -11.82
CA GLN A 236 16.36 -7.62 -12.49
C GLN A 236 17.14 -8.49 -11.48
N ALA A 237 17.71 -7.85 -10.43
CA ALA A 237 18.40 -8.58 -9.37
C ALA A 237 17.42 -9.49 -8.60
N ARG A 238 16.24 -8.99 -8.24
CA ARG A 238 15.18 -9.82 -7.59
C ARG A 238 14.81 -11.02 -8.44
N LEU A 239 14.57 -10.81 -9.74
CA LEU A 239 14.24 -11.90 -10.66
C LEU A 239 15.40 -12.90 -10.80
N THR A 240 16.62 -12.43 -10.95
CA THR A 240 17.81 -13.29 -11.05
C THR A 240 17.95 -14.16 -9.80
N GLU A 241 17.80 -13.58 -8.60
CA GLU A 241 17.89 -14.35 -7.35
C GLU A 241 16.76 -15.39 -7.22
N LEU A 242 15.55 -15.10 -7.69
CA LEU A 242 14.47 -16.08 -7.76
C LEU A 242 14.83 -17.24 -8.70
N LEU A 243 15.30 -16.94 -9.91
CA LEU A 243 15.60 -17.94 -10.93
C LEU A 243 16.85 -18.78 -10.61
N THR A 244 17.76 -18.27 -9.77
CA THR A 244 18.93 -18.99 -9.25
C THR A 244 18.66 -19.75 -7.95
N GLY A 245 17.48 -19.54 -7.32
CA GLY A 245 17.09 -20.21 -6.09
C GLY A 245 17.57 -19.52 -4.80
N SER A 246 18.08 -18.27 -4.91
CA SER A 246 18.46 -17.44 -3.76
C SER A 246 17.26 -16.72 -3.13
N LEU A 247 16.11 -16.72 -3.80
CA LEU A 247 14.80 -16.31 -3.30
C LEU A 247 13.75 -17.36 -3.67
N ASP A 248 12.68 -17.39 -2.89
CA ASP A 248 11.52 -18.28 -3.07
C ASP A 248 10.30 -17.57 -3.64
N LEU A 249 10.14 -16.32 -3.25
CA LEU A 249 9.00 -15.48 -3.59
C LEU A 249 9.49 -14.06 -3.83
N ILE A 250 9.08 -13.47 -4.93
CA ILE A 250 9.19 -12.02 -5.16
C ILE A 250 7.80 -11.46 -5.44
N VAL A 251 7.55 -10.25 -4.95
CA VAL A 251 6.34 -9.47 -5.22
C VAL A 251 6.65 -8.32 -6.16
N ASP A 252 5.60 -7.78 -6.78
CA ASP A 252 5.69 -6.60 -7.65
C ASP A 252 6.71 -6.84 -8.78
N VAL A 253 6.48 -7.94 -9.54
CA VAL A 253 7.30 -8.27 -10.71
C VAL A 253 7.19 -7.15 -11.73
N PRO A 254 8.31 -6.51 -12.13
CA PRO A 254 8.24 -5.43 -13.10
C PRO A 254 7.61 -5.87 -14.43
N PRO A 255 6.84 -4.98 -15.11
CA PRO A 255 6.14 -5.31 -16.37
C PRO A 255 7.04 -5.96 -17.42
N ASP A 256 8.29 -5.50 -17.56
CA ASP A 256 9.25 -6.01 -18.53
C ASP A 256 9.69 -7.46 -18.31
N PHE A 257 9.51 -7.97 -17.09
CA PHE A 257 9.94 -9.33 -16.72
C PHE A 257 8.80 -10.36 -16.65
N VAL A 258 7.56 -9.92 -16.81
CA VAL A 258 6.37 -10.79 -16.73
C VAL A 258 6.49 -11.97 -17.71
N THR A 259 6.77 -11.71 -18.99
CA THR A 259 6.91 -12.75 -20.02
C THR A 259 8.09 -13.70 -19.71
N GLN A 260 9.18 -13.19 -19.16
CA GLN A 260 10.33 -14.03 -18.76
C GLN A 260 9.97 -15.00 -17.64
N VAL A 261 9.18 -14.54 -16.65
CA VAL A 261 8.70 -15.41 -15.57
C VAL A 261 7.69 -16.44 -16.10
N GLU A 262 6.74 -16.03 -16.94
CA GLU A 262 5.72 -16.92 -17.52
C GLU A 262 6.34 -18.08 -18.35
N SER A 263 7.42 -17.79 -19.07
CA SER A 263 8.13 -18.79 -19.88
C SER A 263 9.15 -19.62 -19.09
N SER A 264 9.43 -19.29 -17.82
CA SER A 264 10.45 -19.97 -17.03
C SER A 264 9.97 -21.32 -16.47
N PRO A 265 10.70 -22.43 -16.65
CA PRO A 265 10.40 -23.68 -15.98
C PRO A 265 10.66 -23.65 -14.47
N LYS A 266 11.41 -22.66 -13.97
CA LYS A 266 11.85 -22.55 -12.57
C LYS A 266 10.88 -21.76 -11.68
N ALA A 267 10.02 -20.95 -12.26
CA ALA A 267 9.11 -20.08 -11.53
C ALA A 267 7.65 -20.27 -11.95
N THR A 268 6.74 -19.73 -11.17
CA THR A 268 5.30 -19.60 -11.48
C THR A 268 4.91 -18.16 -11.22
N LEU A 269 4.25 -17.52 -12.18
CA LEU A 269 3.68 -16.19 -12.02
C LEU A 269 2.25 -16.30 -11.50
N GLN A 270 1.92 -15.48 -10.51
CA GLN A 270 0.54 -15.21 -10.11
C GLN A 270 0.19 -13.76 -10.41
N LYS A 271 -1.06 -13.53 -10.80
CA LYS A 271 -1.64 -12.21 -11.06
C LYS A 271 -2.97 -12.09 -10.31
N GLN A 272 -3.20 -10.96 -9.65
CA GLN A 272 -4.43 -10.69 -8.90
C GLN A 272 -4.81 -9.21 -9.01
N VAL A 273 -6.04 -8.95 -9.40
CA VAL A 273 -6.59 -7.59 -9.32
C VAL A 273 -6.84 -7.23 -7.86
N GLY A 274 -6.49 -6.02 -7.46
CA GLY A 274 -6.71 -5.51 -6.11
C GLY A 274 -7.28 -4.10 -6.10
N ALA A 275 -7.79 -3.66 -4.96
CA ALA A 275 -8.35 -2.32 -4.77
C ALA A 275 -7.22 -1.27 -4.77
N HIS A 276 -6.80 -0.87 -5.95
CA HIS A 276 -5.71 0.06 -6.23
C HIS A 276 -6.13 1.08 -7.29
N VAL A 277 -5.58 2.28 -7.24
CA VAL A 277 -5.64 3.27 -8.32
C VAL A 277 -4.32 4.01 -8.42
N TRP A 278 -3.75 4.06 -9.62
CA TRP A 278 -2.65 4.93 -9.98
C TRP A 278 -3.18 6.17 -10.69
N TYR A 279 -2.78 7.33 -10.24
CA TYR A 279 -3.28 8.59 -10.77
C TYR A 279 -2.19 9.67 -10.84
N LEU A 280 -2.33 10.56 -11.80
CA LEU A 280 -1.61 11.82 -11.78
C LEU A 280 -2.50 12.87 -11.11
N GLY A 281 -2.14 13.24 -9.90
CA GLY A 281 -2.86 14.23 -9.12
C GLY A 281 -2.59 15.65 -9.62
N ILE A 282 -3.62 16.49 -9.56
CA ILE A 282 -3.59 17.90 -9.99
C ILE A 282 -3.88 18.75 -8.76
N ASN A 283 -3.08 19.78 -8.49
CA ASN A 283 -3.39 20.73 -7.43
C ASN A 283 -4.49 21.70 -7.87
N ASN A 284 -5.72 21.43 -7.44
CA ASN A 284 -6.91 22.16 -7.87
C ASN A 284 -6.99 23.61 -7.34
N GLN A 285 -6.06 24.03 -6.48
CA GLN A 285 -6.02 25.40 -5.93
C GLN A 285 -4.98 26.27 -6.64
N LYS A 286 -4.18 25.71 -7.54
CA LYS A 286 -3.16 26.45 -8.29
C LYS A 286 -3.62 26.75 -9.72
N LYS A 287 -3.32 27.97 -10.20
CA LYS A 287 -3.46 28.28 -11.62
C LYS A 287 -2.42 27.52 -12.45
N PRO A 288 -2.80 27.04 -13.63
CA PRO A 288 -4.12 27.16 -14.28
C PRO A 288 -5.11 26.03 -13.91
N PHE A 289 -4.79 25.17 -12.94
CA PHE A 289 -5.53 23.96 -12.59
C PHE A 289 -6.81 24.21 -11.78
N ASP A 290 -7.04 25.43 -11.30
CA ASP A 290 -8.29 25.87 -10.70
C ASP A 290 -9.46 25.89 -11.71
N ASP A 291 -9.17 25.97 -13.01
CA ASP A 291 -10.16 25.83 -14.08
C ASP A 291 -10.38 24.36 -14.47
N LYS A 292 -11.62 23.86 -14.33
CA LYS A 292 -11.95 22.47 -14.69
C LYS A 292 -11.69 22.14 -16.16
N ARG A 293 -11.79 23.14 -17.09
CA ARG A 293 -11.51 22.93 -18.50
C ARG A 293 -10.05 22.55 -18.75
N VAL A 294 -9.13 23.13 -17.99
CA VAL A 294 -7.71 22.74 -18.02
C VAL A 294 -7.56 21.30 -17.55
N ARG A 295 -8.17 20.91 -16.42
CA ARG A 295 -8.08 19.54 -15.89
C ARG A 295 -8.70 18.51 -16.84
N GLN A 296 -9.81 18.83 -17.49
CA GLN A 296 -10.41 18.03 -18.56
C GLN A 296 -9.46 17.91 -19.77
N ALA A 297 -8.85 19.01 -20.19
CA ALA A 297 -7.88 19.03 -21.28
C ALA A 297 -6.71 18.07 -21.03
N LEU A 298 -6.14 18.10 -19.82
CA LEU A 298 -5.07 17.18 -19.45
C LEU A 298 -5.52 15.70 -19.49
N ASN A 299 -6.78 15.41 -19.12
CA ASN A 299 -7.35 14.07 -19.23
C ASN A 299 -7.51 13.58 -20.67
N TYR A 300 -7.89 14.48 -21.62
CA TYR A 300 -7.95 14.16 -23.05
C TYR A 300 -6.56 14.06 -23.69
N ALA A 301 -5.57 14.79 -23.17
CA ALA A 301 -4.22 14.83 -23.72
C ALA A 301 -3.40 13.55 -23.44
N VAL A 302 -3.73 12.75 -22.42
CA VAL A 302 -2.94 11.59 -22.02
C VAL A 302 -3.48 10.30 -22.65
N ASN A 303 -2.62 9.61 -23.42
CA ASN A 303 -2.93 8.30 -24.01
C ASN A 303 -2.76 7.18 -22.97
N LYS A 304 -3.78 7.01 -22.14
CA LYS A 304 -3.79 6.02 -21.04
C LYS A 304 -3.79 4.59 -21.57
N GLU A 305 -4.43 4.33 -22.71
CA GLU A 305 -4.46 3.02 -23.34
C GLU A 305 -3.06 2.59 -23.81
N ALA A 306 -2.29 3.51 -24.40
CA ALA A 306 -0.90 3.24 -24.75
C ALA A 306 -0.03 2.98 -23.52
N ILE A 307 -0.22 3.73 -22.42
CA ILE A 307 0.50 3.51 -21.16
C ILE A 307 0.21 2.09 -20.64
N VAL A 308 -1.06 1.70 -20.54
CA VAL A 308 -1.45 0.36 -20.03
C VAL A 308 -0.91 -0.76 -20.93
N ARG A 309 -0.98 -0.57 -22.25
CA ARG A 309 -0.51 -1.58 -23.21
C ARG A 309 1.03 -1.69 -23.25
N ASP A 310 1.72 -0.56 -23.39
CA ASP A 310 3.13 -0.53 -23.78
C ASP A 310 4.10 -0.41 -22.59
N VAL A 311 3.66 0.27 -21.50
CA VAL A 311 4.46 0.43 -20.28
C VAL A 311 4.11 -0.65 -19.26
N LEU A 312 2.81 -0.87 -18.99
CA LEU A 312 2.38 -1.82 -17.96
C LEU A 312 2.27 -3.26 -18.46
N LYS A 313 2.24 -3.53 -19.78
CA LYS A 313 2.37 -4.87 -20.39
C LYS A 313 1.52 -5.96 -19.70
N GLY A 314 0.25 -5.63 -19.36
CA GLY A 314 -0.67 -6.56 -18.71
C GLY A 314 -0.56 -6.64 -17.19
N THR A 315 0.16 -5.71 -16.55
CA THR A 315 0.20 -5.55 -15.08
C THR A 315 -0.64 -4.36 -14.60
N GLY A 316 -1.49 -3.80 -15.46
CA GLY A 316 -2.45 -2.75 -15.16
C GLY A 316 -3.70 -2.88 -16.01
N SER A 317 -4.79 -2.33 -15.57
CA SER A 317 -6.04 -2.19 -16.30
C SER A 317 -6.47 -0.72 -16.33
N LEU A 318 -7.04 -0.29 -17.46
CA LEU A 318 -7.41 1.10 -17.68
C LEU A 318 -8.40 1.59 -16.63
N SER A 319 -8.06 2.68 -15.94
CA SER A 319 -8.93 3.29 -14.94
C SER A 319 -10.03 4.13 -15.60
N ARG A 320 -11.25 4.00 -15.08
CA ARG A 320 -12.42 4.81 -15.45
C ARG A 320 -12.74 5.89 -14.40
N GLY A 321 -12.07 5.81 -13.24
CA GLY A 321 -12.30 6.67 -12.09
C GLY A 321 -11.52 6.16 -10.87
N PRO A 322 -11.77 6.68 -9.67
CA PRO A 322 -11.00 6.31 -8.49
C PRO A 322 -11.30 4.90 -7.96
N VAL A 323 -12.45 4.32 -8.34
CA VAL A 323 -12.95 3.04 -7.81
C VAL A 323 -12.74 1.93 -8.84
N LEU A 324 -12.14 0.81 -8.40
CA LEU A 324 -11.93 -0.37 -9.22
C LEU A 324 -13.26 -0.87 -9.81
N PRO A 325 -13.36 -1.17 -11.12
CA PRO A 325 -14.62 -1.58 -11.75
C PRO A 325 -15.32 -2.79 -11.14
N ALA A 326 -14.58 -3.71 -10.51
CA ALA A 326 -15.13 -4.87 -9.81
C ALA A 326 -15.75 -4.55 -8.44
N THR A 327 -15.54 -3.36 -7.91
CA THR A 327 -16.02 -2.93 -6.59
C THR A 327 -17.54 -2.72 -6.62
N TRP A 328 -18.24 -3.15 -5.55
CA TRP A 328 -19.71 -3.09 -5.43
C TRP A 328 -20.32 -1.69 -5.62
N GLY A 329 -19.58 -0.61 -5.38
CA GLY A 329 -20.02 0.79 -5.56
C GLY A 329 -19.50 1.44 -6.84
N ALA A 330 -18.83 0.71 -7.73
CA ALA A 330 -18.36 1.26 -9.00
C ALA A 330 -19.52 1.62 -9.94
N ASP A 331 -19.36 2.68 -10.71
CA ASP A 331 -20.27 3.02 -11.79
C ASP A 331 -19.80 2.38 -13.11
N SER A 332 -20.43 1.29 -13.50
CA SER A 332 -20.13 0.57 -14.75
C SER A 332 -20.42 1.40 -16.02
N GLY A 333 -21.23 2.46 -15.90
CA GLY A 333 -21.54 3.37 -16.99
C GLY A 333 -20.45 4.40 -17.30
N LEU A 334 -19.47 4.58 -16.40
CA LEU A 334 -18.37 5.50 -16.64
C LEU A 334 -17.47 5.01 -17.76
N LYS A 335 -17.07 5.94 -18.63
CA LYS A 335 -16.07 5.71 -19.67
C LYS A 335 -14.80 6.49 -19.32
N PRO A 336 -13.61 5.93 -19.55
CA PRO A 336 -12.38 6.71 -19.44
C PRO A 336 -12.40 7.85 -20.45
N TYR A 337 -11.73 8.96 -20.15
CA TYR A 337 -11.48 10.00 -21.13
C TYR A 337 -10.72 9.40 -22.33
N PRO A 338 -11.22 9.49 -23.56
CA PRO A 338 -10.47 9.03 -24.72
C PRO A 338 -9.25 9.91 -24.95
N TYR A 339 -8.24 9.38 -25.61
CA TYR A 339 -7.11 10.18 -26.09
C TYR A 339 -7.58 11.06 -27.27
N ASP A 340 -7.67 12.36 -27.04
CA ASP A 340 -8.11 13.36 -28.04
C ASP A 340 -7.32 14.66 -27.88
N PRO A 341 -6.11 14.75 -28.46
CA PRO A 341 -5.26 15.93 -28.38
C PRO A 341 -5.91 17.21 -28.96
N GLU A 342 -6.76 17.09 -29.99
CA GLU A 342 -7.41 18.24 -30.57
C GLU A 342 -8.49 18.81 -29.65
N ARG A 343 -9.24 17.96 -29.00
CA ARG A 343 -10.17 18.36 -27.94
C ARG A 343 -9.44 19.00 -26.76
N ALA A 344 -8.29 18.46 -26.38
CA ALA A 344 -7.45 19.03 -25.33
C ALA A 344 -6.99 20.47 -25.70
N LYS A 345 -6.44 20.67 -26.88
CA LYS A 345 -6.02 22.00 -27.35
C LYS A 345 -7.19 23.02 -27.36
N LYS A 346 -8.37 22.56 -27.79
CA LYS A 346 -9.57 23.41 -27.81
C LYS A 346 -9.94 23.86 -26.39
N LEU A 347 -9.99 22.94 -25.43
CA LEU A 347 -10.30 23.25 -24.02
C LEU A 347 -9.26 24.18 -23.39
N LEU A 348 -7.97 24.00 -23.70
CA LEU A 348 -6.89 24.88 -23.24
C LEU A 348 -7.10 26.30 -23.80
N ALA A 349 -7.42 26.44 -25.09
CA ALA A 349 -7.69 27.74 -25.70
C ALA A 349 -8.92 28.41 -25.07
N GLU A 350 -10.02 27.69 -24.86
CA GLU A 350 -11.23 28.17 -24.19
C GLU A 350 -10.95 28.60 -22.72
N ALA A 351 -9.96 27.99 -22.07
CA ALA A 351 -9.51 28.34 -20.71
C ALA A 351 -8.49 29.52 -20.70
N GLY A 352 -8.13 30.08 -21.88
CA GLY A 352 -7.18 31.19 -21.99
C GLY A 352 -5.72 30.80 -22.20
N TYR A 353 -5.44 29.54 -22.53
CA TYR A 353 -4.09 29.02 -22.77
C TYR A 353 -3.92 28.44 -24.19
N PRO A 354 -4.15 29.21 -25.25
CA PRO A 354 -4.08 28.72 -26.65
C PRO A 354 -2.68 28.23 -27.05
N SER A 355 -1.63 28.75 -26.40
CA SER A 355 -0.23 28.33 -26.62
C SER A 355 0.26 27.35 -25.56
N GLY A 356 -0.61 26.88 -24.68
CA GLY A 356 -0.25 26.03 -23.54
C GLY A 356 0.40 26.80 -22.39
N PHE A 357 1.12 26.09 -21.53
CA PHE A 357 1.80 26.63 -20.35
C PHE A 357 2.91 25.68 -19.88
N SER A 358 3.75 26.16 -18.94
CA SER A 358 4.77 25.33 -18.28
C SER A 358 4.33 24.95 -16.89
N THR A 359 4.67 23.73 -16.46
CA THR A 359 4.34 23.18 -15.14
C THR A 359 5.39 22.17 -14.68
N THR A 360 5.31 21.75 -13.42
CA THR A 360 6.15 20.73 -12.81
C THR A 360 5.34 19.48 -12.47
N LEU A 361 5.93 18.32 -12.66
CA LEU A 361 5.39 17.03 -12.22
C LEU A 361 6.37 16.37 -11.26
N TRP A 362 5.93 16.19 -10.02
CA TRP A 362 6.69 15.46 -9.02
C TRP A 362 6.45 13.96 -9.18
N VAL A 363 7.54 13.19 -9.23
CA VAL A 363 7.53 11.75 -9.50
C VAL A 363 8.46 11.05 -8.51
N PRO A 364 8.01 9.97 -7.83
CA PRO A 364 8.95 9.16 -7.07
C PRO A 364 9.81 8.30 -8.02
N GLU A 365 11.07 8.05 -7.66
CA GLU A 365 11.94 7.12 -8.41
C GLU A 365 11.39 5.70 -8.40
N SER A 366 10.81 5.31 -7.26
CA SER A 366 10.10 4.04 -7.03
C SER A 366 9.17 4.23 -5.83
N GLY A 367 8.31 3.27 -5.52
CA GLY A 367 7.46 3.35 -4.33
C GLY A 367 6.47 2.20 -4.24
N SER A 368 5.89 2.02 -3.06
CA SER A 368 4.85 1.01 -2.84
C SER A 368 3.62 1.29 -3.69
N GLY A 369 3.19 0.31 -4.50
CA GLY A 369 2.05 0.45 -5.41
C GLY A 369 2.30 1.43 -6.57
N MET A 370 3.55 1.80 -6.81
CA MET A 370 3.97 2.67 -7.90
C MET A 370 4.68 1.85 -8.97
N GLN A 371 3.92 1.20 -9.84
CA GLN A 371 4.53 0.52 -10.99
C GLN A 371 5.09 1.54 -11.97
N SER A 372 6.34 1.37 -12.38
CA SER A 372 7.00 2.16 -13.44
C SER A 372 6.72 3.68 -13.39
N PRO A 373 6.88 4.37 -12.24
CA PRO A 373 6.42 5.76 -12.10
C PRO A 373 7.13 6.72 -13.05
N VAL A 374 8.45 6.57 -13.23
CA VAL A 374 9.24 7.43 -14.13
C VAL A 374 8.95 7.15 -15.60
N PRO A 375 8.93 5.89 -16.09
CA PRO A 375 8.52 5.59 -17.46
C PRO A 375 7.11 6.08 -17.81
N MET A 376 6.11 5.85 -16.94
CA MET A 376 4.75 6.35 -17.16
C MET A 376 4.70 7.87 -17.23
N SER A 377 5.39 8.56 -16.31
CA SER A 377 5.46 10.02 -16.28
C SER A 377 6.16 10.60 -17.50
N THR A 378 7.15 9.91 -18.06
CA THR A 378 7.83 10.32 -19.31
C THR A 378 6.88 10.25 -20.51
N VAL A 379 6.06 9.20 -20.60
CA VAL A 379 5.02 9.12 -21.64
C VAL A 379 3.99 10.23 -21.47
N ILE A 380 3.53 10.48 -20.25
CA ILE A 380 2.60 11.58 -19.93
C ILE A 380 3.20 12.93 -20.31
N GLN A 381 4.46 13.20 -19.96
CA GLN A 381 5.19 14.41 -20.33
C GLN A 381 5.17 14.64 -21.87
N SER A 382 5.47 13.58 -22.63
CA SER A 382 5.45 13.62 -24.11
C SER A 382 4.06 13.92 -24.66
N ASN A 383 3.01 13.29 -24.10
CA ASN A 383 1.63 13.51 -24.51
C ASN A 383 1.18 14.96 -24.22
N LEU A 384 1.51 15.49 -23.04
CA LEU A 384 1.18 16.86 -22.64
C LEU A 384 1.90 17.90 -23.51
N LYS A 385 3.15 17.63 -23.89
CA LYS A 385 3.93 18.47 -24.81
C LYS A 385 3.25 18.59 -26.17
N ALA A 386 2.61 17.54 -26.68
CA ALA A 386 1.90 17.55 -27.97
C ALA A 386 0.70 18.52 -28.01
N VAL A 387 0.20 18.92 -26.86
CA VAL A 387 -0.89 19.91 -26.73
C VAL A 387 -0.42 21.28 -26.20
N GLY A 388 0.90 21.52 -26.15
CA GLY A 388 1.49 22.80 -25.73
C GLY A 388 1.80 22.88 -24.22
N VAL A 389 1.55 21.83 -23.42
CA VAL A 389 1.85 21.84 -21.98
C VAL A 389 3.27 21.30 -21.77
N SER A 390 4.19 22.20 -21.39
CA SER A 390 5.59 21.87 -21.12
C SER A 390 5.75 21.43 -19.67
N VAL A 391 6.06 20.15 -19.44
CA VAL A 391 6.19 19.55 -18.10
C VAL A 391 7.65 19.32 -17.75
N THR A 392 8.11 19.79 -16.59
CA THR A 392 9.40 19.45 -16.00
C THR A 392 9.21 18.34 -14.99
N LEU A 393 9.82 17.16 -15.21
CA LEU A 393 9.81 16.07 -14.25
C LEU A 393 10.81 16.37 -13.11
N GLN A 394 10.34 16.23 -11.87
CA GLN A 394 11.16 16.31 -10.66
C GLN A 394 11.11 14.97 -9.94
N THR A 395 12.15 14.15 -10.10
CA THR A 395 12.24 12.84 -9.45
C THR A 395 12.80 12.97 -8.06
N MET A 396 12.30 12.11 -7.15
CA MET A 396 12.70 12.10 -5.73
C MET A 396 12.68 10.68 -5.19
N GLU A 397 13.57 10.41 -4.22
CA GLU A 397 13.49 9.20 -3.40
C GLU A 397 12.14 9.14 -2.67
N TRP A 398 11.61 7.91 -2.45
CA TRP A 398 10.25 7.70 -1.96
C TRP A 398 9.92 8.39 -0.64
N GLY A 399 10.79 8.28 0.36
CA GLY A 399 10.57 8.90 1.67
C GLY A 399 10.57 10.43 1.60
N ALA A 400 11.53 11.00 0.87
CA ALA A 400 11.62 12.45 0.60
C ALA A 400 10.41 12.93 -0.21
N TYR A 401 9.97 12.16 -1.20
CA TYR A 401 8.78 12.42 -1.99
C TYR A 401 7.52 12.54 -1.13
N LEU A 402 7.26 11.54 -0.28
CA LEU A 402 6.10 11.56 0.61
C LEU A 402 6.14 12.70 1.62
N ALA A 403 7.34 13.04 2.13
CA ALA A 403 7.51 14.18 3.03
C ALA A 403 7.19 15.50 2.30
N LYS A 404 7.69 15.66 1.07
CA LYS A 404 7.46 16.87 0.27
C LYS A 404 6.00 17.01 -0.17
N LEU A 405 5.30 15.94 -0.50
CA LEU A 405 3.86 15.99 -0.82
C LEU A 405 3.00 16.54 0.34
N ARG A 406 3.47 16.46 1.58
CA ARG A 406 2.76 17.01 2.74
C ARG A 406 2.76 18.55 2.76
N THR A 407 3.71 19.19 2.07
CA THR A 407 3.74 20.66 1.95
C THR A 407 2.64 21.21 1.05
N LYS A 408 2.07 20.36 0.17
CA LYS A 408 1.02 20.72 -0.82
C LYS A 408 1.45 21.82 -1.81
N GLU A 409 2.76 21.92 -2.05
CA GLU A 409 3.36 22.87 -2.98
C GLU A 409 3.40 22.36 -4.43
N GLN A 410 3.16 21.07 -4.65
CA GLN A 410 3.13 20.44 -5.97
C GLN A 410 2.09 21.09 -6.89
N GLU A 411 2.36 21.08 -8.18
CA GLU A 411 1.40 21.40 -9.25
C GLU A 411 0.75 20.11 -9.75
N LEU A 412 1.57 19.22 -10.31
CA LEU A 412 1.20 17.86 -10.68
C LEU A 412 2.04 16.87 -9.87
N PHE A 413 1.48 15.70 -9.59
CA PHE A 413 2.21 14.66 -8.84
C PHE A 413 1.71 13.26 -9.19
N ALA A 414 2.62 12.30 -9.29
CA ALA A 414 2.29 10.91 -9.53
C ALA A 414 2.09 10.17 -8.21
N LEU A 415 0.94 9.56 -7.98
CA LEU A 415 0.68 8.81 -6.75
C LEU A 415 -0.25 7.63 -7.01
N SER A 416 -0.24 6.69 -6.10
CA SER A 416 -1.18 5.58 -6.07
C SER A 416 -1.86 5.48 -4.71
N TRP A 417 -2.95 4.74 -4.67
CA TRP A 417 -3.62 4.39 -3.45
C TRP A 417 -4.07 2.94 -3.47
N MET A 418 -3.77 2.23 -2.40
CA MET A 418 -4.28 0.89 -2.14
C MET A 418 -5.30 0.97 -1.00
N ALA A 419 -6.55 0.71 -1.32
CA ALA A 419 -7.63 0.81 -0.36
C ALA A 419 -7.60 -0.32 0.70
N GLY A 420 -6.89 -1.41 0.41
CA GLY A 420 -6.86 -2.60 1.28
C GLY A 420 -8.16 -3.40 1.30
N ASN A 421 -9.22 -2.87 0.70
CA ASN A 421 -10.53 -3.50 0.56
C ASN A 421 -11.34 -2.83 -0.56
N GLU A 422 -12.54 -3.37 -0.83
CA GLU A 422 -13.40 -2.92 -1.92
C GLU A 422 -14.49 -1.91 -1.50
N ASP A 423 -14.40 -1.29 -0.31
CA ASP A 423 -15.35 -0.23 0.06
C ASP A 423 -14.92 1.10 -0.59
N PRO A 424 -15.77 1.74 -1.41
CA PRO A 424 -15.45 3.02 -2.05
C PRO A 424 -15.08 4.14 -1.06
N ASP A 425 -15.56 4.09 0.19
CA ASP A 425 -15.19 5.02 1.24
C ASP A 425 -13.67 5.08 1.46
N MET A 426 -12.98 3.95 1.30
CA MET A 426 -11.55 3.83 1.55
C MET A 426 -10.66 4.50 0.50
N VAL A 427 -11.24 4.92 -0.63
CA VAL A 427 -10.57 5.69 -1.68
C VAL A 427 -11.09 7.11 -1.74
N MET A 428 -12.43 7.25 -1.90
CA MET A 428 -13.01 8.54 -2.26
C MET A 428 -12.97 9.55 -1.09
N TYR A 429 -13.28 9.12 0.11
CA TYR A 429 -13.30 10.04 1.25
C TYR A 429 -11.90 10.53 1.65
N PRO A 430 -10.90 9.67 1.92
CA PRO A 430 -9.59 10.14 2.35
C PRO A 430 -8.89 11.00 1.30
N LEU A 431 -9.04 10.67 0.03
CA LEU A 431 -8.27 11.31 -1.03
C LEU A 431 -8.93 12.53 -1.66
N LEU A 432 -10.26 12.65 -1.56
CA LEU A 432 -11.01 13.64 -2.35
C LEU A 432 -11.98 14.51 -1.53
N HIS A 433 -12.42 14.06 -0.33
CA HIS A 433 -13.29 14.89 0.51
C HIS A 433 -12.51 16.10 1.05
N SER A 434 -13.14 17.29 1.04
CA SER A 434 -12.46 18.55 1.42
C SER A 434 -12.01 18.59 2.88
N SER A 435 -12.70 17.89 3.81
CA SER A 435 -12.26 17.77 5.20
C SER A 435 -10.86 17.13 5.37
N GLN A 436 -10.34 16.48 4.31
CA GLN A 436 -9.02 15.86 4.29
C GLN A 436 -7.91 16.80 3.78
N TRP A 437 -8.16 18.10 3.73
CA TRP A 437 -7.18 19.13 3.39
C TRP A 437 -6.21 19.47 4.51
N THR A 438 -6.38 18.90 5.68
CA THR A 438 -5.48 19.14 6.82
C THR A 438 -4.01 18.88 6.44
N PRO A 439 -3.01 19.47 7.11
CA PRO A 439 -1.60 19.24 6.80
C PRO A 439 -1.21 17.76 6.73
N ALA A 440 -1.76 16.93 7.59
CA ALA A 440 -1.56 15.47 7.58
C ALA A 440 -2.52 14.73 6.63
N GLY A 441 -3.62 15.36 6.19
CA GLY A 441 -4.68 14.74 5.42
C GLY A 441 -4.22 14.32 4.02
N PRO A 442 -4.75 13.20 3.51
CA PRO A 442 -4.29 12.61 2.25
C PRO A 442 -4.89 13.22 0.98
N ASN A 443 -5.84 14.17 1.07
CA ASN A 443 -6.30 14.94 -0.11
C ASN A 443 -5.19 15.89 -0.58
N ARG A 444 -4.28 15.37 -1.41
CA ARG A 444 -3.12 16.10 -1.95
C ARG A 444 -3.50 16.97 -3.16
N ALA A 445 -4.58 16.63 -3.83
CA ALA A 445 -5.10 17.42 -4.95
C ALA A 445 -5.78 18.72 -4.51
N LEU A 446 -6.05 18.88 -3.22
CA LEU A 446 -6.83 19.97 -2.64
C LEU A 446 -8.16 20.16 -3.37
N TYR A 447 -8.78 19.03 -3.77
CA TYR A 447 -10.08 19.01 -4.41
C TYR A 447 -11.17 19.36 -3.41
N LYS A 448 -12.12 20.19 -3.86
CA LYS A 448 -13.32 20.53 -3.11
C LYS A 448 -14.50 20.65 -4.07
N ASN A 449 -15.56 19.93 -3.77
CA ASN A 449 -16.85 20.05 -4.43
C ASN A 449 -17.94 19.75 -3.38
N GLU A 450 -18.79 20.70 -3.09
CA GLU A 450 -19.76 20.61 -2.01
C GLU A 450 -20.73 19.43 -2.21
N ARG A 451 -21.25 19.24 -3.44
CA ARG A 451 -22.14 18.12 -3.74
C ARG A 451 -21.46 16.78 -3.60
N PHE A 452 -20.19 16.68 -4.02
CA PHE A 452 -19.38 15.47 -3.83
C PHE A 452 -19.18 15.16 -2.35
N ASP A 453 -18.82 16.15 -1.55
CA ASP A 453 -18.61 16.01 -0.11
C ASP A 453 -19.91 15.55 0.61
N GLU A 454 -21.07 16.14 0.26
CA GLU A 454 -22.37 15.71 0.78
C GLU A 454 -22.69 14.25 0.46
N LEU A 455 -22.46 13.82 -0.79
CA LEU A 455 -22.72 12.44 -1.21
C LEU A 455 -21.88 11.44 -0.44
N LEU A 456 -20.60 11.76 -0.22
CA LEU A 456 -19.71 10.91 0.57
C LEU A 456 -20.15 10.85 2.03
N GLN A 457 -20.53 11.97 2.62
CA GLN A 457 -21.01 12.01 4.00
C GLN A 457 -22.32 11.20 4.15
N GLN A 458 -23.27 11.35 3.23
CA GLN A 458 -24.51 10.57 3.22
C GLN A 458 -24.22 9.06 3.07
N ALA A 459 -23.28 8.69 2.20
CA ALA A 459 -22.89 7.29 2.01
C ALA A 459 -22.29 6.69 3.29
N ARG A 460 -21.52 7.46 4.06
CA ARG A 460 -20.93 7.01 5.33
C ARG A 460 -21.96 6.77 6.43
N LEU A 461 -23.01 7.59 6.47
CA LEU A 461 -24.09 7.48 7.44
C LEU A 461 -25.12 6.39 7.09
N THR A 462 -25.16 5.96 5.83
CA THR A 462 -26.13 4.98 5.31
C THR A 462 -25.62 3.56 5.49
N THR A 463 -26.36 2.70 6.19
CA THR A 463 -25.99 1.29 6.41
C THR A 463 -26.41 0.36 5.28
N ASP A 464 -27.40 0.74 4.47
CA ASP A 464 -27.86 -0.02 3.31
C ASP A 464 -26.84 0.05 2.15
N GLN A 465 -26.27 -1.08 1.79
CA GLN A 465 -25.22 -1.15 0.75
C GLN A 465 -25.71 -0.70 -0.63
N GLY A 466 -26.97 -0.98 -0.99
CA GLY A 466 -27.53 -0.57 -2.28
C GLY A 466 -27.67 0.95 -2.39
N LYS A 467 -28.15 1.61 -1.33
CA LYS A 467 -28.23 3.07 -1.24
C LYS A 467 -26.83 3.70 -1.24
N ARG A 468 -25.88 3.12 -0.48
CA ARG A 468 -24.48 3.58 -0.50
C ARG A 468 -23.89 3.49 -1.91
N ALA A 469 -24.12 2.37 -2.61
CA ALA A 469 -23.63 2.20 -3.99
C ALA A 469 -24.19 3.26 -4.94
N ALA A 470 -25.46 3.64 -4.80
CA ALA A 470 -26.06 4.70 -5.61
C ALA A 470 -25.38 6.07 -5.36
N LEU A 471 -25.15 6.43 -4.08
CA LEU A 471 -24.47 7.66 -3.69
C LEU A 471 -23.02 7.71 -4.23
N TYR A 472 -22.26 6.61 -4.13
CA TYR A 472 -20.91 6.55 -4.66
C TYR A 472 -20.88 6.63 -6.20
N ARG A 473 -21.85 6.04 -6.91
CA ARG A 473 -21.94 6.19 -8.37
C ARG A 473 -22.22 7.63 -8.77
N GLU A 474 -23.13 8.32 -8.08
CA GLU A 474 -23.37 9.75 -8.33
C GLU A 474 -22.11 10.58 -8.09
N ALA A 475 -21.40 10.35 -6.98
CA ALA A 475 -20.15 11.02 -6.67
C ALA A 475 -19.06 10.77 -7.74
N GLN A 476 -18.93 9.55 -8.28
CA GLN A 476 -17.99 9.24 -9.35
C GLN A 476 -18.29 10.01 -10.65
N ARG A 477 -19.58 10.26 -10.98
CA ARG A 477 -19.97 11.05 -12.14
C ARG A 477 -19.51 12.50 -12.02
N ILE A 478 -19.56 13.08 -10.82
CA ILE A 478 -19.02 14.41 -10.55
C ILE A 478 -17.52 14.46 -10.90
N LEU A 479 -16.75 13.44 -10.50
CA LEU A 479 -15.31 13.38 -10.78
C LEU A 479 -14.96 13.21 -12.27
N VAL A 480 -15.89 12.76 -13.10
CA VAL A 480 -15.70 12.75 -14.56
C VAL A 480 -15.92 14.14 -15.14
N ASP A 481 -16.92 14.89 -14.68
CA ASP A 481 -17.14 16.27 -15.15
C ASP A 481 -16.12 17.26 -14.57
N ASP A 482 -15.72 17.07 -13.34
CA ASP A 482 -14.80 17.92 -12.58
C ASP A 482 -13.59 17.10 -12.06
N PRO A 483 -12.68 16.65 -12.96
CA PRO A 483 -11.64 15.69 -12.60
C PRO A 483 -10.54 16.30 -11.72
N PRO A 484 -10.32 15.80 -10.49
CA PRO A 484 -9.20 16.23 -9.65
C PRO A 484 -7.87 15.62 -10.08
N TRP A 485 -7.91 14.56 -10.89
CA TRP A 485 -6.80 13.73 -11.31
C TRP A 485 -6.89 13.38 -12.79
N ILE A 486 -5.79 12.92 -13.36
CA ILE A 486 -5.79 12.05 -14.52
C ILE A 486 -5.76 10.62 -13.99
N PHE A 487 -6.87 9.89 -14.14
CA PHE A 487 -6.98 8.48 -13.75
C PHE A 487 -6.24 7.63 -14.77
N ILE A 488 -5.25 6.86 -14.38
CA ILE A 488 -4.39 6.12 -15.31
C ILE A 488 -4.78 4.63 -15.33
N ASP A 489 -4.53 3.92 -14.22
CA ASP A 489 -4.77 2.49 -14.17
C ASP A 489 -5.16 1.99 -12.77
N HIS A 490 -5.60 0.74 -12.75
CA HIS A 490 -5.70 -0.10 -11.56
C HIS A 490 -4.66 -1.22 -11.70
N GLU A 491 -3.76 -1.32 -10.74
CA GLU A 491 -2.69 -2.31 -10.74
C GLU A 491 -3.22 -3.74 -10.66
N ILE A 492 -2.64 -4.60 -11.48
CA ILE A 492 -2.73 -6.05 -11.34
C ILE A 492 -1.50 -6.50 -10.59
N GLN A 493 -1.67 -6.86 -9.31
CA GLN A 493 -0.59 -7.39 -8.48
C GLN A 493 0.08 -8.57 -9.17
N THR A 494 1.37 -8.67 -9.03
CA THR A 494 2.16 -9.78 -9.54
C THR A 494 3.04 -10.36 -8.44
N ALA A 495 3.14 -11.68 -8.41
CA ALA A 495 4.13 -12.40 -7.61
C ALA A 495 4.73 -13.55 -8.42
N ALA A 496 6.03 -13.75 -8.30
CA ALA A 496 6.68 -14.91 -8.89
C ALA A 496 7.24 -15.81 -7.78
N LEU A 497 7.01 -17.12 -7.93
CA LEU A 497 7.31 -18.14 -6.93
C LEU A 497 8.24 -19.19 -7.50
N ALA A 498 9.25 -19.60 -6.74
CA ALA A 498 10.03 -20.80 -7.02
C ALA A 498 9.11 -22.04 -6.97
N LYS A 499 9.40 -23.07 -7.78
CA LYS A 499 8.57 -24.28 -7.88
C LYS A 499 8.39 -25.04 -6.56
N ARG A 500 9.30 -24.85 -5.60
CA ARG A 500 9.20 -25.46 -4.27
C ARG A 500 8.14 -24.83 -3.37
N VAL A 501 7.68 -23.61 -3.69
CA VAL A 501 6.64 -22.89 -2.92
C VAL A 501 5.26 -23.42 -3.29
N GLN A 502 4.50 -23.88 -2.29
CA GLN A 502 3.15 -24.42 -2.46
C GLN A 502 2.17 -23.68 -1.53
N GLY A 503 0.91 -23.53 -1.96
CA GLY A 503 -0.17 -22.98 -1.14
C GLY A 503 -0.21 -21.44 -1.05
N PHE A 504 0.70 -20.73 -1.72
CA PHE A 504 0.63 -19.26 -1.78
C PHE A 504 -0.47 -18.81 -2.76
N LYS A 505 -1.21 -17.78 -2.37
CA LYS A 505 -2.15 -17.03 -3.23
C LYS A 505 -2.01 -15.54 -2.97
N LEU A 506 -2.00 -14.75 -4.05
CA LEU A 506 -2.14 -13.29 -3.93
C LEU A 506 -3.53 -12.96 -3.36
N HIS A 507 -3.58 -11.96 -2.48
CA HIS A 507 -4.82 -11.51 -1.86
C HIS A 507 -5.27 -10.16 -2.46
N PRO A 508 -6.59 -9.95 -2.72
CA PRO A 508 -7.08 -8.69 -3.31
C PRO A 508 -6.73 -7.42 -2.51
N SER A 509 -6.47 -7.56 -1.20
CA SER A 509 -6.06 -6.45 -0.32
C SER A 509 -4.56 -6.12 -0.35
N PHE A 510 -3.76 -6.73 -1.24
CA PHE A 510 -2.29 -6.62 -1.28
C PHE A 510 -1.56 -7.20 -0.05
N ASP A 511 -2.29 -7.89 0.83
CA ASP A 511 -1.71 -8.57 1.99
C ASP A 511 -0.89 -9.80 1.55
N LEU A 512 0.33 -9.92 2.05
CA LEU A 512 1.27 -10.99 1.69
C LEU A 512 1.18 -12.14 2.69
N ARG A 513 0.23 -13.04 2.49
CA ARG A 513 -0.06 -14.17 3.38
C ARG A 513 0.86 -15.34 3.15
N VAL A 514 1.97 -15.36 3.87
CA VAL A 514 2.99 -16.43 3.75
C VAL A 514 2.78 -17.59 4.73
N GLU A 515 1.90 -17.43 5.70
CA GLU A 515 1.59 -18.43 6.73
C GLU A 515 0.91 -19.70 6.21
N THR A 516 0.32 -19.63 5.02
CA THR A 516 -0.33 -20.78 4.36
C THR A 516 0.63 -21.61 3.51
N ILE A 517 1.84 -21.08 3.27
CA ILE A 517 2.86 -21.71 2.41
C ILE A 517 3.42 -22.98 3.04
N SER A 518 3.75 -23.95 2.18
CA SER A 518 4.66 -25.05 2.47
C SER A 518 5.77 -25.11 1.43
N LEU A 519 6.94 -25.60 1.83
CA LEU A 519 8.10 -25.81 0.96
C LEU A 519 8.26 -27.29 0.67
N LYS A 520 8.42 -27.66 -0.62
CA LYS A 520 8.76 -29.02 -1.08
C LYS A 520 10.27 -29.22 -1.09
#